data_39974f0630735a93014206a3ff69654f
#
_entry.id   39974f0630735a93014206a3ff69654f
#
_cell.length_a   1.000
_cell.length_b   1.000
_cell.length_c   1.000
_cell.angle_alpha   90.00
_cell.angle_beta   90.00
_cell.angle_gamma   90.00
#
_symmetry.space_group_name_H-M   'P 1'
#
loop_
_entity.id
_entity.type
_entity.pdbx_description
1 polymer ?
#
loop_
_entity_poly.entity_id
_entity_poly.type
_entity_poly.pdbx_seq_one_letter_code
_entity_poly.pdbx_strand_id
1 'polypeptide(L)'
;SQWSEQAPIAQWARLAAAGGNSIRTPMRDRRLEGFAIYPYARRPDGRYDLNRWNDEYWQRFERLLRETARRNIVVQIEVWDRFDFTDHTSEKHWQAHPYNPANNVNYTASQSGLAVLYPDHPGLNRQPFFFTTPHQRHNRTLLAYQQRFVDKLLEHSLGYDHVLYCIDNETNGEAAWAHYWADYIRKRARQRDREVQVTEMWGDWRLTGAEHRRTFDHPELFDFVEVSQNTHKSGQRQWDDLAAARAYLSGQPRPMNTVKVYGADGSDFGQTDQKGIEGFWIQLLGGSAAVRFHRPDAGLGLGDTAVASLRAARKLNERVPLWSVQPAN
;
A
#
# COMPACT_ATOMS: atom_id res chain seq x y z
N SER A 1 -5.60 -15.04 3.84
CA SER A 1 -5.31 -14.24 2.66
C SER A 1 -6.41 -13.22 2.41
N GLN A 2 -6.03 -11.99 2.11
CA GLN A 2 -6.99 -10.93 1.79
C GLN A 2 -7.82 -11.26 0.52
N TRP A 3 -7.43 -12.26 -0.24
CA TRP A 3 -7.99 -12.59 -1.56
C TRP A 3 -8.58 -13.99 -1.64
N SER A 4 -8.49 -14.78 -0.57
CA SER A 4 -9.13 -16.10 -0.51
C SER A 4 -10.58 -15.97 -0.07
N GLU A 5 -11.38 -16.76 -0.59
CA GLU A 5 -12.81 -17.02 -0.48
C GLU A 5 -13.70 -16.18 0.49
N GLN A 6 -14.43 -16.81 1.38
CA GLN A 6 -15.56 -16.14 2.08
C GLN A 6 -15.16 -15.24 3.24
N ALA A 7 -14.03 -15.50 3.92
CA ALA A 7 -13.64 -14.75 5.11
C ALA A 7 -13.36 -13.25 4.83
N PRO A 8 -12.66 -12.85 3.75
CA PRO A 8 -12.49 -11.45 3.42
C PRO A 8 -13.80 -10.72 3.09
N ILE A 9 -14.71 -11.38 2.38
CA ILE A 9 -16.02 -10.79 2.04
C ILE A 9 -16.80 -10.45 3.30
N ALA A 10 -16.80 -11.33 4.30
CA ALA A 10 -17.43 -11.07 5.60
C ALA A 10 -16.78 -9.88 6.33
N GLN A 11 -15.45 -9.75 6.25
CA GLN A 11 -14.74 -8.61 6.85
C GLN A 11 -15.02 -7.30 6.12
N TRP A 12 -15.13 -7.29 4.79
CA TRP A 12 -15.53 -6.10 4.05
C TRP A 12 -16.99 -5.71 4.32
N ALA A 13 -17.88 -6.68 4.51
CA ALA A 13 -19.25 -6.42 4.93
C ALA A 13 -19.28 -5.82 6.35
N ARG A 14 -18.47 -6.34 7.29
CA ARG A 14 -18.33 -5.81 8.65
C ARG A 14 -17.77 -4.37 8.63
N LEU A 15 -16.76 -4.09 7.79
CA LEU A 15 -16.19 -2.77 7.58
C LEU A 15 -17.27 -1.77 7.11
N ALA A 16 -17.98 -2.10 6.05
CA ALA A 16 -19.03 -1.25 5.51
C ALA A 16 -20.18 -1.02 6.52
N ALA A 17 -20.59 -2.07 7.24
CA ALA A 17 -21.62 -1.96 8.30
C ALA A 17 -21.17 -1.10 9.48
N ALA A 18 -19.86 -1.03 9.77
CA ALA A 18 -19.29 -0.14 10.76
C ALA A 18 -19.16 1.32 10.27
N GLY A 19 -19.36 1.57 8.97
CA GLY A 19 -19.20 2.90 8.36
C GLY A 19 -17.81 3.15 7.80
N GLY A 20 -16.93 2.15 7.79
CA GLY A 20 -15.62 2.24 7.13
C GLY A 20 -15.74 2.02 5.62
N ASN A 21 -14.93 2.72 4.86
CA ASN A 21 -15.00 2.74 3.40
C ASN A 21 -13.65 2.68 2.70
N SER A 22 -12.58 2.28 3.38
CA SER A 22 -11.27 2.15 2.76
C SER A 22 -10.51 0.93 3.25
N ILE A 23 -9.80 0.29 2.33
CA ILE A 23 -8.82 -0.75 2.62
C ILE A 23 -7.53 -0.48 1.86
N ARG A 24 -6.44 -1.09 2.30
CA ARG A 24 -5.20 -1.19 1.53
C ARG A 24 -4.90 -2.66 1.23
N THR A 25 -4.24 -2.92 0.13
CA THR A 25 -3.81 -4.25 -0.24
C THR A 25 -2.46 -4.22 -0.94
N PRO A 26 -1.43 -4.90 -0.42
CA PRO A 26 -0.23 -5.17 -1.19
C PRO A 26 -0.57 -6.18 -2.30
N MET A 27 0.15 -6.10 -3.42
CA MET A 27 0.00 -7.04 -4.55
C MET A 27 0.63 -8.40 -4.25
N ARG A 28 0.63 -8.79 -2.99
CA ARG A 28 1.05 -10.10 -2.48
C ARG A 28 0.13 -10.55 -1.37
N ASP A 29 -0.10 -11.85 -1.33
CA ASP A 29 -0.74 -12.49 -0.20
C ASP A 29 0.29 -12.85 0.88
N ARG A 30 0.33 -12.05 1.96
CA ARG A 30 1.11 -12.37 3.15
C ARG A 30 0.31 -13.30 4.04
N ARG A 31 0.56 -14.58 3.95
CA ARG A 31 0.23 -15.63 4.91
C ARG A 31 -1.21 -15.84 5.38
N LEU A 32 -1.76 -16.84 4.82
CA LEU A 32 -2.33 -17.95 5.59
C LEU A 32 -1.79 -19.22 4.95
N GLU A 33 -1.34 -20.17 5.73
CA GLU A 33 -0.88 -21.45 5.22
C GLU A 33 -1.90 -22.01 4.21
N GLY A 34 -1.43 -22.37 3.03
CA GLY A 34 -2.26 -22.92 1.94
C GLY A 34 -2.91 -21.90 1.00
N PHE A 35 -2.83 -20.59 1.24
CA PHE A 35 -3.45 -19.58 0.38
C PHE A 35 -2.50 -18.63 -0.31
N ALA A 36 -1.22 -18.63 0.05
CA ALA A 36 -0.23 -17.78 -0.59
C ALA A 36 -0.04 -18.20 -2.04
N ILE A 37 -0.48 -17.36 -2.97
CA ILE A 37 -0.26 -17.54 -4.39
C ILE A 37 0.38 -16.28 -4.96
N TYR A 38 1.15 -16.49 -6.03
CA TYR A 38 1.83 -15.42 -6.73
C TYR A 38 1.19 -15.16 -8.09
N PRO A 39 1.42 -13.99 -8.69
CA PRO A 39 0.80 -13.60 -9.96
C PRO A 39 1.23 -14.43 -11.17
N TYR A 40 2.25 -15.27 -11.02
CA TYR A 40 2.88 -16.04 -12.10
C TYR A 40 2.58 -17.53 -12.01
N ALA A 41 2.49 -18.18 -13.18
CA ALA A 41 2.26 -19.62 -13.25
C ALA A 41 3.47 -20.40 -12.71
N ARG A 42 3.18 -21.38 -11.88
CA ARG A 42 4.18 -22.33 -11.37
C ARG A 42 4.26 -23.53 -12.29
N ARG A 43 5.47 -23.94 -12.62
CA ARG A 43 5.76 -25.10 -13.46
C ARG A 43 5.77 -26.40 -12.63
N PRO A 44 5.74 -27.58 -13.28
CA PRO A 44 5.84 -28.86 -12.57
C PRO A 44 7.16 -29.04 -11.78
N ASP A 45 8.25 -28.38 -12.22
CA ASP A 45 9.54 -28.36 -11.53
C ASP A 45 9.58 -27.42 -10.29
N GLY A 46 8.44 -26.80 -9.97
CA GLY A 46 8.29 -25.90 -8.83
C GLY A 46 8.72 -24.46 -9.07
N ARG A 47 9.38 -24.16 -10.19
CA ARG A 47 9.79 -22.79 -10.54
C ARG A 47 8.67 -22.02 -11.24
N TYR A 48 8.75 -20.69 -11.22
CA TYR A 48 7.81 -19.81 -11.89
C TYR A 48 8.22 -19.52 -13.33
N ASP A 49 7.22 -19.30 -14.18
CA ASP A 49 7.42 -18.68 -15.50
C ASP A 49 6.82 -17.27 -15.48
N LEU A 50 7.68 -16.25 -15.45
CA LEU A 50 7.27 -14.83 -15.41
C LEU A 50 6.62 -14.36 -16.71
N ASN A 51 6.62 -15.19 -17.77
CA ASN A 51 5.88 -14.94 -18.99
C ASN A 51 4.45 -15.50 -18.98
N ARG A 52 4.08 -16.25 -17.93
CA ARG A 52 2.75 -16.84 -17.80
C ARG A 52 2.08 -16.42 -16.50
N TRP A 53 0.83 -16.04 -16.59
CA TRP A 53 0.05 -15.62 -15.45
C TRP A 53 -0.56 -16.79 -14.69
N ASN A 54 -0.77 -16.61 -13.39
CA ASN A 54 -1.56 -17.49 -12.56
C ASN A 54 -3.01 -16.98 -12.55
N ASP A 55 -3.90 -17.64 -13.28
CA ASP A 55 -5.28 -17.21 -13.45
C ASP A 55 -6.03 -17.14 -12.11
N GLU A 56 -5.74 -18.04 -11.19
CA GLU A 56 -6.37 -18.04 -9.86
C GLU A 56 -6.02 -16.76 -9.08
N TYR A 57 -4.77 -16.31 -9.13
CA TYR A 57 -4.34 -15.06 -8.49
C TYR A 57 -5.13 -13.88 -9.02
N TRP A 58 -5.22 -13.75 -10.35
CA TRP A 58 -5.88 -12.62 -10.99
C TRP A 58 -7.42 -12.68 -10.83
N GLN A 59 -8.02 -13.84 -10.80
CA GLN A 59 -9.44 -14.02 -10.49
C GLN A 59 -9.76 -13.62 -9.04
N ARG A 60 -8.87 -13.93 -8.07
CA ARG A 60 -9.02 -13.47 -6.68
C ARG A 60 -8.91 -11.94 -6.59
N PHE A 61 -7.96 -11.35 -7.30
CA PHE A 61 -7.80 -9.90 -7.36
C PHE A 61 -9.04 -9.23 -7.98
N GLU A 62 -9.54 -9.72 -9.09
CA GLU A 62 -10.76 -9.25 -9.73
C GLU A 62 -11.97 -9.34 -8.78
N ARG A 63 -12.08 -10.44 -8.02
CA ARG A 63 -13.12 -10.60 -6.99
C ARG A 63 -13.01 -9.54 -5.91
N LEU A 64 -11.79 -9.25 -5.43
CA LEU A 64 -11.57 -8.19 -4.44
C LEU A 64 -12.11 -6.86 -4.98
N LEU A 65 -11.74 -6.46 -6.18
CA LEU A 65 -12.15 -5.19 -6.78
C LEU A 65 -13.69 -5.12 -6.94
N ARG A 66 -14.30 -6.19 -7.44
CA ARG A 66 -15.75 -6.26 -7.60
C ARG A 66 -16.51 -6.21 -6.28
N GLU A 67 -16.05 -6.95 -5.26
CA GLU A 67 -16.74 -7.01 -3.97
C GLU A 67 -16.56 -5.73 -3.15
N THR A 68 -15.45 -5.01 -3.30
CA THR A 68 -15.22 -3.70 -2.68
C THR A 68 -16.03 -2.61 -3.39
N ALA A 69 -16.11 -2.62 -4.73
CA ALA A 69 -16.97 -1.73 -5.50
C ALA A 69 -18.43 -1.79 -5.06
N ARG A 70 -18.98 -3.01 -4.92
CA ARG A 70 -20.35 -3.24 -4.46
C ARG A 70 -20.67 -2.68 -3.07
N ARG A 71 -19.63 -2.40 -2.27
CA ARG A 71 -19.73 -1.90 -0.88
C ARG A 71 -19.29 -0.46 -0.73
N ASN A 72 -18.97 0.22 -1.84
CA ASN A 72 -18.38 1.57 -1.83
C ASN A 72 -17.12 1.65 -0.96
N ILE A 73 -16.26 0.65 -1.04
CA ILE A 73 -14.98 0.59 -0.33
C ILE A 73 -13.87 0.96 -1.30
N VAL A 74 -13.17 2.04 -1.03
CA VAL A 74 -11.95 2.47 -1.75
C VAL A 74 -10.82 1.49 -1.45
N VAL A 75 -10.07 1.11 -2.48
CA VAL A 75 -8.94 0.20 -2.39
C VAL A 75 -7.66 0.94 -2.72
N GLN A 76 -6.77 1.13 -1.73
CA GLN A 76 -5.40 1.56 -1.99
C GLN A 76 -4.54 0.32 -2.28
N ILE A 77 -4.11 0.17 -3.54
CA ILE A 77 -3.19 -0.88 -3.95
C ILE A 77 -1.77 -0.41 -3.67
N GLU A 78 -0.98 -1.23 -2.98
CA GLU A 78 0.47 -1.06 -2.87
C GLU A 78 1.11 -1.94 -3.94
N VAL A 79 1.63 -1.31 -4.99
CA VAL A 79 2.16 -2.01 -6.18
C VAL A 79 3.36 -2.87 -5.80
N TRP A 80 4.25 -2.30 -4.98
CA TRP A 80 5.43 -2.97 -4.47
C TRP A 80 5.47 -2.92 -2.95
N ASP A 81 5.97 -3.99 -2.33
CA ASP A 81 6.27 -4.00 -0.90
C ASP A 81 7.69 -4.51 -0.69
N ARG A 82 8.59 -3.61 -0.31
CA ARG A 82 10.02 -3.93 -0.14
C ARG A 82 10.29 -5.01 0.89
N PHE A 83 9.39 -5.19 1.86
CA PHE A 83 9.47 -6.26 2.85
C PHE A 83 9.28 -7.65 2.24
N ASP A 84 8.66 -7.74 1.07
CA ASP A 84 8.51 -9.01 0.34
C ASP A 84 9.77 -9.41 -0.44
N PHE A 85 10.70 -8.48 -0.62
CA PHE A 85 11.95 -8.67 -1.37
C PHE A 85 13.18 -8.86 -0.47
N THR A 86 12.98 -9.31 0.76
CA THR A 86 14.06 -9.52 1.73
C THR A 86 13.84 -10.77 2.56
N ASP A 87 14.95 -11.28 3.13
CA ASP A 87 15.00 -12.42 4.06
C ASP A 87 15.35 -11.99 5.49
N HIS A 88 15.19 -10.70 5.83
CA HIS A 88 15.60 -10.15 7.13
C HIS A 88 14.80 -10.71 8.31
N THR A 89 13.59 -11.25 8.06
CA THR A 89 12.77 -11.92 9.06
C THR A 89 12.88 -13.44 8.96
N SER A 90 12.38 -14.15 9.97
CA SER A 90 12.27 -15.62 9.95
C SER A 90 11.47 -16.16 8.76
N GLU A 91 10.64 -15.33 8.17
CA GLU A 91 9.74 -15.68 7.06
C GLU A 91 10.45 -15.82 5.72
N LYS A 92 11.61 -15.19 5.57
CA LYS A 92 12.45 -15.31 4.38
C LYS A 92 11.67 -15.15 3.07
N HIS A 93 10.98 -14.04 2.94
CA HIS A 93 10.07 -13.79 1.81
C HIS A 93 10.76 -13.83 0.44
N TRP A 94 11.99 -13.29 0.35
CA TRP A 94 12.73 -13.29 -0.91
C TRP A 94 13.05 -14.69 -1.40
N GLN A 95 13.37 -15.63 -0.49
CA GLN A 95 13.66 -17.01 -0.88
C GLN A 95 12.48 -17.72 -1.55
N ALA A 96 11.25 -17.29 -1.29
CA ALA A 96 10.04 -17.84 -1.93
C ALA A 96 9.53 -17.00 -3.11
N HIS A 97 10.11 -15.81 -3.34
CA HIS A 97 9.57 -14.83 -4.28
C HIS A 97 9.81 -15.24 -5.75
N PRO A 98 8.83 -15.08 -6.66
CA PRO A 98 8.98 -15.43 -8.08
C PRO A 98 10.12 -14.69 -8.79
N TYR A 99 10.39 -13.46 -8.42
CA TYR A 99 11.51 -12.67 -8.98
C TYR A 99 12.88 -13.11 -8.48
N ASN A 100 12.97 -13.99 -7.48
CA ASN A 100 14.26 -14.59 -7.09
C ASN A 100 14.79 -15.45 -8.24
N PRO A 101 16.04 -15.26 -8.69
CA PRO A 101 16.58 -16.01 -9.83
C PRO A 101 16.66 -17.53 -9.60
N ALA A 102 16.63 -18.00 -8.35
CA ALA A 102 16.53 -19.43 -8.05
C ALA A 102 15.12 -19.99 -8.32
N ASN A 103 14.10 -19.16 -8.31
CA ASN A 103 12.69 -19.56 -8.35
C ASN A 103 12.02 -19.39 -9.71
N ASN A 104 12.69 -18.81 -10.71
CA ASN A 104 12.08 -18.64 -12.04
C ASN A 104 12.97 -19.25 -13.15
N VAL A 105 12.39 -19.38 -14.33
CA VAL A 105 13.07 -19.92 -15.52
C VAL A 105 13.49 -18.86 -16.53
N ASN A 106 13.24 -17.59 -16.22
CA ASN A 106 13.30 -16.51 -17.21
C ASN A 106 14.65 -15.79 -17.22
N TYR A 107 15.40 -15.84 -16.13
CA TYR A 107 16.75 -15.28 -16.04
C TYR A 107 17.55 -15.94 -14.90
N THR A 108 18.84 -15.83 -15.00
CA THR A 108 19.81 -16.25 -13.96
C THR A 108 20.16 -15.07 -13.04
N ALA A 109 20.85 -15.36 -11.94
CA ALA A 109 21.40 -14.31 -11.06
C ALA A 109 22.36 -13.37 -11.81
N SER A 110 23.19 -13.88 -12.71
CA SER A 110 24.10 -13.08 -13.52
C SER A 110 23.36 -12.16 -14.51
N GLN A 111 22.28 -12.64 -15.12
CA GLN A 111 21.49 -11.85 -16.07
C GLN A 111 20.66 -10.77 -15.41
N SER A 112 20.14 -11.05 -14.21
CA SER A 112 19.28 -10.12 -13.45
C SER A 112 20.08 -9.19 -12.52
N GLY A 113 21.28 -9.57 -12.11
CA GLY A 113 22.02 -8.88 -11.06
C GLY A 113 21.43 -9.06 -9.66
N LEU A 114 20.48 -10.00 -9.49
CA LEU A 114 19.86 -10.30 -8.21
C LEU A 114 20.57 -11.46 -7.51
N ALA A 115 20.81 -11.32 -6.20
CA ALA A 115 21.26 -12.41 -5.36
C ALA A 115 20.10 -13.34 -5.00
N VAL A 116 20.41 -14.63 -4.77
CA VAL A 116 19.43 -15.62 -4.30
C VAL A 116 19.10 -15.47 -2.81
N LEU A 117 19.97 -14.85 -2.04
CA LEU A 117 19.76 -14.51 -0.63
C LEU A 117 19.86 -13.01 -0.45
N TYR A 118 18.94 -12.45 0.33
CA TYR A 118 18.91 -11.02 0.61
C TYR A 118 18.50 -10.76 2.07
N PRO A 119 19.44 -10.82 3.04
CA PRO A 119 19.14 -10.71 4.47
C PRO A 119 18.98 -9.28 4.96
N ASP A 120 19.31 -8.26 4.16
CA ASP A 120 19.30 -6.88 4.59
C ASP A 120 17.88 -6.38 4.84
N HIS A 121 17.72 -5.55 5.88
CA HIS A 121 16.47 -4.86 6.14
C HIS A 121 16.12 -3.89 4.98
N PRO A 122 14.86 -3.82 4.52
CA PRO A 122 14.47 -3.02 3.35
C PRO A 122 14.78 -1.51 3.52
N GLY A 123 14.78 -1.00 4.75
CA GLY A 123 15.17 0.39 5.07
C GLY A 123 16.61 0.75 4.69
N LEU A 124 17.48 -0.23 4.44
CA LEU A 124 18.83 0.04 3.93
C LEU A 124 18.86 0.37 2.44
N ASN A 125 17.77 0.19 1.73
CA ASN A 125 17.61 0.47 0.30
C ASN A 125 18.73 -0.13 -0.57
N ARG A 126 19.03 -1.42 -0.43
CA ARG A 126 20.13 -2.08 -1.14
C ARG A 126 19.69 -3.11 -2.18
N GLN A 127 18.42 -3.57 -2.12
CA GLN A 127 17.90 -4.60 -3.03
C GLN A 127 17.91 -4.10 -4.49
N PRO A 128 18.70 -4.73 -5.40
CA PRO A 128 18.86 -4.25 -6.78
C PRO A 128 17.57 -4.22 -7.59
N PHE A 129 16.56 -4.97 -7.20
CA PHE A 129 15.23 -4.95 -7.81
C PHE A 129 14.61 -3.55 -7.87
N PHE A 130 14.92 -2.67 -6.92
CA PHE A 130 14.38 -1.30 -6.83
C PHE A 130 15.26 -0.23 -7.47
N PHE A 131 16.22 -0.63 -8.31
CA PHE A 131 17.13 0.27 -9.03
C PHE A 131 17.12 0.05 -10.53
N THR A 132 16.03 -0.47 -11.09
CA THR A 132 15.97 -0.95 -12.47
C THR A 132 15.60 0.11 -13.49
N THR A 133 15.06 1.25 -13.06
CA THR A 133 14.53 2.30 -13.95
C THR A 133 15.63 2.96 -14.78
N PRO A 134 15.28 3.63 -15.93
CA PRO A 134 16.25 4.29 -16.80
C PRO A 134 17.11 5.36 -16.13
N HIS A 135 16.57 6.03 -15.11
CA HIS A 135 17.27 7.08 -14.35
C HIS A 135 18.08 6.54 -13.16
N GLN A 136 18.13 5.21 -13.00
CA GLN A 136 18.91 4.51 -11.98
C GLN A 136 19.96 3.62 -12.67
N ARG A 137 19.94 2.30 -12.42
CA ARG A 137 20.89 1.33 -13.01
C ARG A 137 20.47 0.79 -14.38
N HIS A 138 19.26 1.14 -14.82
CA HIS A 138 18.69 0.76 -16.13
C HIS A 138 18.79 -0.75 -16.39
N ASN A 139 18.33 -1.58 -15.48
CA ASN A 139 18.31 -3.03 -15.66
C ASN A 139 17.12 -3.43 -16.56
N ARG A 140 17.36 -3.51 -17.86
CA ARG A 140 16.32 -3.79 -18.87
C ARG A 140 15.65 -5.16 -18.67
N THR A 141 16.39 -6.15 -18.21
CA THR A 141 15.87 -7.51 -17.99
C THR A 141 14.77 -7.48 -16.93
N LEU A 142 15.06 -6.93 -15.75
CA LEU A 142 14.08 -6.86 -14.67
C LEU A 142 12.98 -5.87 -14.96
N LEU A 143 13.30 -4.70 -15.51
CA LEU A 143 12.33 -3.66 -15.81
C LEU A 143 11.24 -4.16 -16.74
N ALA A 144 11.56 -4.98 -17.75
CA ALA A 144 10.58 -5.56 -18.65
C ALA A 144 9.54 -6.43 -17.89
N TYR A 145 9.96 -7.24 -16.94
CA TYR A 145 9.04 -8.04 -16.10
C TYR A 145 8.26 -7.20 -15.12
N GLN A 146 8.84 -6.15 -14.56
CA GLN A 146 8.16 -5.20 -13.69
C GLN A 146 7.07 -4.43 -14.46
N GLN A 147 7.38 -3.91 -15.63
CA GLN A 147 6.41 -3.26 -16.51
C GLN A 147 5.26 -4.21 -16.89
N ARG A 148 5.59 -5.44 -17.26
CA ARG A 148 4.59 -6.47 -17.58
C ARG A 148 3.65 -6.75 -16.38
N PHE A 149 4.18 -6.80 -15.16
CA PHE A 149 3.37 -6.97 -13.96
C PHE A 149 2.44 -5.79 -13.73
N VAL A 150 2.96 -4.56 -13.83
CA VAL A 150 2.15 -3.34 -13.66
C VAL A 150 1.09 -3.24 -14.76
N ASP A 151 1.44 -3.57 -16.02
CA ASP A 151 0.47 -3.60 -17.11
C ASP A 151 -0.68 -4.57 -16.84
N LYS A 152 -0.38 -5.76 -16.30
CA LYS A 152 -1.41 -6.75 -15.93
C LYS A 152 -2.25 -6.29 -14.75
N LEU A 153 -1.65 -5.65 -13.75
CA LEU A 153 -2.38 -5.04 -12.63
C LEU A 153 -3.37 -3.99 -13.16
N LEU A 154 -2.92 -3.10 -14.02
CA LEU A 154 -3.74 -2.05 -14.63
C LEU A 154 -4.84 -2.60 -15.54
N GLU A 155 -4.58 -3.72 -16.25
CA GLU A 155 -5.60 -4.42 -17.05
C GLU A 155 -6.84 -4.78 -16.21
N HIS A 156 -6.64 -5.23 -14.96
CA HIS A 156 -7.72 -5.61 -14.05
C HIS A 156 -8.30 -4.41 -13.29
N SER A 157 -7.50 -3.40 -12.97
CA SER A 157 -7.91 -2.36 -12.02
C SER A 157 -8.43 -1.07 -12.65
N LEU A 158 -8.05 -0.71 -13.87
CA LEU A 158 -8.46 0.54 -14.53
C LEU A 158 -9.96 0.63 -14.86
N GLY A 159 -10.68 -0.49 -14.81
CA GLY A 159 -12.13 -0.50 -14.95
C GLY A 159 -12.90 -0.07 -13.69
N TYR A 160 -12.20 0.23 -12.58
CA TYR A 160 -12.79 0.53 -11.28
C TYR A 160 -12.35 1.91 -10.79
N ASP A 161 -13.32 2.79 -10.54
CA ASP A 161 -13.09 4.19 -10.12
C ASP A 161 -12.77 4.35 -8.62
N HIS A 162 -12.85 3.25 -7.84
CA HIS A 162 -12.59 3.24 -6.40
C HIS A 162 -11.16 2.77 -6.03
N VAL A 163 -10.25 2.72 -7.00
CA VAL A 163 -8.87 2.25 -6.82
C VAL A 163 -7.90 3.43 -6.76
N LEU A 164 -7.05 3.42 -5.73
CA LEU A 164 -5.91 4.32 -5.57
C LEU A 164 -4.61 3.50 -5.68
N TYR A 165 -3.57 4.09 -6.24
CA TYR A 165 -2.27 3.43 -6.40
C TYR A 165 -1.22 4.07 -5.49
N CYS A 166 -0.63 3.27 -4.61
CA CYS A 166 0.58 3.60 -3.86
C CYS A 166 1.73 2.78 -4.45
N ILE A 167 2.83 3.43 -4.81
CA ILE A 167 3.91 2.75 -5.52
C ILE A 167 4.58 1.73 -4.61
N ASP A 168 5.09 2.15 -3.47
CA ASP A 168 5.70 1.27 -2.48
C ASP A 168 4.97 1.33 -1.13
N ASN A 169 5.12 0.27 -0.34
CA ASN A 169 4.84 0.29 1.09
C ASN A 169 6.11 0.67 1.86
N GLU A 170 6.08 1.77 2.64
CA GLU A 170 7.15 2.22 3.55
C GLU A 170 8.56 2.21 2.92
N THR A 171 8.74 3.03 1.91
CA THR A 171 10.01 3.04 1.18
C THR A 171 11.02 4.06 1.72
N ASN A 172 12.30 3.67 1.72
CA ASN A 172 13.46 4.56 1.80
C ASN A 172 14.16 4.67 0.43
N GLY A 173 13.42 4.37 -0.65
CA GLY A 173 13.92 4.32 -2.00
C GLY A 173 14.31 5.67 -2.58
N GLU A 174 14.83 5.65 -3.81
CA GLU A 174 15.16 6.85 -4.54
C GLU A 174 13.89 7.48 -5.17
N ALA A 175 13.85 8.81 -5.25
CA ALA A 175 12.77 9.53 -5.94
C ALA A 175 12.61 9.08 -7.39
N ALA A 176 13.72 8.75 -8.07
CA ALA A 176 13.72 8.27 -9.46
C ALA A 176 12.87 7.00 -9.66
N TRP A 177 12.82 6.11 -8.66
CA TRP A 177 11.94 4.93 -8.69
C TRP A 177 10.47 5.34 -8.61
N ALA A 178 10.10 6.13 -7.61
CA ALA A 178 8.73 6.58 -7.38
C ALA A 178 8.20 7.40 -8.57
N HIS A 179 8.99 8.35 -9.07
CA HIS A 179 8.62 9.20 -10.21
C HIS A 179 8.42 8.36 -11.49
N TYR A 180 9.32 7.40 -11.74
CA TYR A 180 9.18 6.53 -12.91
C TYR A 180 7.87 5.73 -12.89
N TRP A 181 7.53 5.10 -11.75
CA TRP A 181 6.33 4.29 -11.67
C TRP A 181 5.07 5.13 -11.61
N ALA A 182 5.08 6.31 -11.00
CA ALA A 182 3.96 7.25 -11.05
C ALA A 182 3.66 7.66 -12.50
N ASP A 183 4.68 8.09 -13.25
CA ASP A 183 4.52 8.48 -14.66
C ASP A 183 4.08 7.28 -15.52
N TYR A 184 4.67 6.10 -15.30
CA TYR A 184 4.32 4.88 -16.03
C TYR A 184 2.84 4.52 -15.86
N ILE A 185 2.35 4.45 -14.61
CA ILE A 185 0.95 4.12 -14.29
C ILE A 185 0.01 5.15 -14.92
N ARG A 186 0.28 6.44 -14.75
CA ARG A 186 -0.53 7.54 -15.32
C ARG A 186 -0.54 7.50 -16.85
N LYS A 187 0.60 7.24 -17.48
CA LYS A 187 0.71 7.12 -18.94
C LYS A 187 -0.09 5.93 -19.48
N ARG A 188 -0.01 4.77 -18.81
CA ARG A 188 -0.80 3.59 -19.17
C ARG A 188 -2.30 3.79 -18.98
N ALA A 189 -2.71 4.50 -17.94
CA ALA A 189 -4.11 4.86 -17.71
C ALA A 189 -4.64 5.79 -18.82
N ARG A 190 -3.90 6.87 -19.14
CA ARG A 190 -4.26 7.78 -20.24
C ARG A 190 -4.37 7.09 -21.61
N GLN A 191 -3.56 6.07 -21.88
CA GLN A 191 -3.67 5.25 -23.10
C GLN A 191 -4.99 4.47 -23.20
N ARG A 192 -5.74 4.39 -22.09
CA ARG A 192 -7.06 3.73 -21.98
C ARG A 192 -8.17 4.72 -21.62
N ASP A 193 -7.94 6.02 -21.84
CA ASP A 193 -8.87 7.11 -21.50
C ASP A 193 -9.32 7.08 -20.02
N ARG A 194 -8.37 6.78 -19.11
CA ARG A 194 -8.59 6.74 -17.67
C ARG A 194 -7.65 7.70 -16.95
N GLU A 195 -8.19 8.31 -15.90
CA GLU A 195 -7.42 9.02 -14.89
C GLU A 195 -7.25 8.14 -13.65
N VAL A 196 -6.11 8.27 -12.99
CA VAL A 196 -5.77 7.49 -11.80
C VAL A 196 -5.21 8.37 -10.71
N GLN A 197 -5.39 7.95 -9.47
CA GLN A 197 -4.86 8.64 -8.30
C GLN A 197 -3.63 7.86 -7.80
N VAL A 198 -2.47 8.51 -7.77
CA VAL A 198 -1.18 7.90 -7.46
C VAL A 198 -0.53 8.60 -6.28
N THR A 199 0.13 7.85 -5.42
CA THR A 199 0.96 8.32 -4.31
C THR A 199 2.18 7.43 -4.09
N GLU A 200 3.02 7.84 -3.12
CA GLU A 200 4.13 7.05 -2.57
C GLU A 200 4.09 7.10 -1.04
N MET A 201 4.37 5.98 -0.38
CA MET A 201 4.46 5.92 1.09
C MET A 201 5.92 5.83 1.53
N TRP A 202 6.46 6.98 1.93
CA TRP A 202 7.82 7.08 2.45
C TRP A 202 7.94 6.50 3.87
N GLY A 203 9.12 5.99 4.21
CA GLY A 203 9.41 5.39 5.52
C GLY A 203 9.78 6.41 6.60
N ASP A 204 10.04 7.67 6.29
CA ASP A 204 10.42 8.70 7.27
C ASP A 204 9.23 9.07 8.17
N TRP A 205 9.44 9.01 9.48
CA TRP A 205 8.44 9.42 10.47
C TRP A 205 8.24 10.93 10.58
N ARG A 206 9.08 11.72 9.94
CA ARG A 206 9.00 13.19 9.92
C ARG A 206 8.30 13.63 8.64
N LEU A 207 7.02 13.97 8.72
CA LEU A 207 6.22 14.34 7.55
C LEU A 207 6.79 15.54 6.78
N THR A 208 7.50 16.44 7.44
CA THR A 208 8.18 17.58 6.81
C THR A 208 9.62 17.26 6.37
N GLY A 209 10.04 15.99 6.49
CA GLY A 209 11.35 15.51 6.08
C GLY A 209 11.54 15.51 4.56
N ALA A 210 12.80 15.41 4.13
CA ALA A 210 13.16 15.43 2.71
C ALA A 210 12.55 14.30 1.90
N GLU A 211 12.27 13.14 2.51
CA GLU A 211 11.64 12.01 1.81
C GLU A 211 10.21 12.35 1.39
N HIS A 212 9.38 12.90 2.30
CA HIS A 212 8.01 13.28 1.98
C HIS A 212 7.92 14.38 0.92
N ARG A 213 8.90 15.29 0.89
CA ARG A 213 8.97 16.34 -0.15
C ARG A 213 9.08 15.78 -1.55
N ARG A 214 9.64 14.60 -1.74
CA ARG A 214 9.67 13.89 -3.04
C ARG A 214 8.28 13.60 -3.60
N THR A 215 7.25 13.58 -2.75
CA THR A 215 5.83 13.51 -3.14
C THR A 215 5.15 14.87 -3.02
N PHE A 216 5.41 15.61 -1.95
CA PHE A 216 4.76 16.89 -1.68
C PHE A 216 5.08 17.94 -2.75
N ASP A 217 6.31 17.97 -3.26
CA ASP A 217 6.77 18.94 -4.25
C ASP A 217 6.42 18.55 -5.70
N HIS A 218 5.78 17.37 -5.92
CA HIS A 218 5.47 16.83 -7.23
C HIS A 218 3.97 16.53 -7.44
N PRO A 219 3.09 17.58 -7.39
CA PRO A 219 1.65 17.42 -7.59
C PRO A 219 1.29 16.93 -9.00
N GLU A 220 2.16 17.11 -9.98
CA GLU A 220 1.99 16.63 -11.35
C GLU A 220 2.08 15.10 -11.46
N LEU A 221 2.73 14.45 -10.47
CA LEU A 221 2.90 13.00 -10.41
C LEU A 221 2.01 12.34 -9.36
N PHE A 222 1.77 13.04 -8.23
CA PHE A 222 1.12 12.46 -7.07
C PHE A 222 -0.15 13.24 -6.70
N ASP A 223 -1.28 12.60 -6.80
CA ASP A 223 -2.61 13.21 -6.64
C ASP A 223 -3.02 13.35 -5.17
N PHE A 224 -2.44 12.55 -4.30
CA PHE A 224 -2.65 12.59 -2.85
C PHE A 224 -1.33 12.25 -2.14
N VAL A 225 -1.26 12.50 -0.85
CA VAL A 225 -0.06 12.25 -0.06
C VAL A 225 -0.33 11.25 1.06
N GLU A 226 0.58 10.32 1.22
CA GLU A 226 0.51 9.29 2.24
C GLU A 226 1.27 9.74 3.50
N VAL A 227 0.55 9.83 4.63
CA VAL A 227 1.07 10.34 5.89
C VAL A 227 1.04 9.30 7.01
N SER A 228 0.94 8.03 6.68
CA SER A 228 0.81 6.91 7.63
C SER A 228 1.91 6.87 8.67
N GLN A 229 3.13 7.27 8.33
CA GLN A 229 4.28 7.22 9.25
C GLN A 229 4.13 8.17 10.44
N ASN A 230 3.23 9.14 10.36
CA ASN A 230 2.88 10.01 11.49
C ASN A 230 2.29 9.23 12.68
N THR A 231 1.70 8.06 12.45
CA THR A 231 1.08 7.24 13.49
C THR A 231 2.09 6.52 14.41
N HIS A 232 3.38 6.60 14.12
CA HIS A 232 4.44 6.23 15.07
C HIS A 232 4.58 7.22 16.23
N LYS A 233 4.01 8.42 16.08
CA LYS A 233 3.91 9.44 17.14
C LYS A 233 2.56 9.36 17.83
N SER A 234 2.38 10.15 18.91
CA SER A 234 1.14 10.20 19.67
C SER A 234 0.91 11.61 20.24
N GLY A 235 -0.33 11.89 20.65
CA GLY A 235 -0.72 13.12 21.30
C GLY A 235 -0.40 14.37 20.45
N GLN A 236 -0.02 15.46 21.13
CA GLN A 236 0.23 16.76 20.52
C GLN A 236 1.27 16.70 19.38
N ARG A 237 2.33 15.90 19.54
CA ARG A 237 3.36 15.77 18.50
C ARG A 237 2.82 15.18 17.19
N GLN A 238 1.92 14.21 17.28
CA GLN A 238 1.27 13.64 16.10
C GLN A 238 0.39 14.68 15.39
N TRP A 239 -0.34 15.48 16.16
CA TRP A 239 -1.15 16.58 15.67
C TRP A 239 -0.32 17.68 14.99
N ASP A 240 0.74 18.14 15.66
CA ASP A 240 1.61 19.21 15.17
C ASP A 240 2.28 18.85 13.84
N ASP A 241 2.75 17.60 13.71
CA ASP A 241 3.37 17.15 12.46
C ASP A 241 2.35 17.06 11.31
N LEU A 242 1.12 16.65 11.60
CA LEU A 242 0.04 16.63 10.60
C LEU A 242 -0.37 18.06 10.19
N ALA A 243 -0.46 18.96 11.16
CA ALA A 243 -0.72 20.38 10.91
C ALA A 243 0.40 21.03 10.07
N ALA A 244 1.65 20.70 10.35
CA ALA A 244 2.81 21.19 9.58
C ALA A 244 2.79 20.64 8.13
N ALA A 245 2.45 19.36 7.93
CA ALA A 245 2.29 18.79 6.59
C ALA A 245 1.16 19.48 5.81
N ARG A 246 0.02 19.72 6.44
CA ARG A 246 -1.12 20.43 5.85
C ARG A 246 -0.73 21.88 5.49
N ALA A 247 -0.03 22.58 6.36
CA ALA A 247 0.46 23.93 6.10
C ALA A 247 1.43 23.94 4.91
N TYR A 248 2.33 22.97 4.83
CA TYR A 248 3.26 22.83 3.71
C TYR A 248 2.52 22.64 2.37
N LEU A 249 1.46 21.84 2.38
CA LEU A 249 0.64 21.54 1.19
C LEU A 249 -0.33 22.67 0.82
N SER A 250 -0.46 23.72 1.62
CA SER A 250 -1.50 24.76 1.45
C SER A 250 -1.44 25.49 0.11
N GLY A 251 -0.26 25.63 -0.49
CA GLY A 251 -0.07 26.23 -1.82
C GLY A 251 -0.59 25.35 -2.98
N GLN A 252 -0.65 24.04 -2.77
CA GLN A 252 -1.15 23.04 -3.72
C GLN A 252 -1.85 21.93 -2.94
N PRO A 253 -3.08 22.19 -2.43
CA PRO A 253 -3.79 21.29 -1.55
C PRO A 253 -4.10 19.95 -2.23
N ARG A 254 -3.80 18.86 -1.53
CA ARG A 254 -4.12 17.49 -1.96
C ARG A 254 -4.61 16.68 -0.76
N PRO A 255 -5.44 15.64 -0.98
CA PRO A 255 -5.85 14.75 0.09
C PRO A 255 -4.65 14.13 0.80
N MET A 256 -4.71 14.08 2.14
CA MET A 256 -3.75 13.34 2.98
C MET A 256 -4.37 12.00 3.37
N ASN A 257 -3.65 10.91 3.16
CA ASN A 257 -4.13 9.56 3.45
C ASN A 257 -3.33 8.93 4.58
N THR A 258 -4.01 8.20 5.46
CA THR A 258 -3.41 7.41 6.53
C THR A 258 -3.98 6.01 6.51
N VAL A 259 -3.15 5.02 6.19
CA VAL A 259 -3.58 3.61 6.13
C VAL A 259 -2.99 2.74 7.25
N LYS A 260 -2.33 3.35 8.25
CA LYS A 260 -1.60 2.64 9.31
C LYS A 260 -1.80 3.24 10.70
N VAL A 261 -3.02 3.30 11.20
CA VAL A 261 -3.25 3.59 12.62
C VAL A 261 -3.06 2.30 13.40
N TYR A 262 -2.02 2.27 14.24
CA TYR A 262 -1.70 1.13 15.10
C TYR A 262 -2.47 1.19 16.42
N GLY A 263 -2.69 0.03 17.06
CA GLY A 263 -3.17 -0.09 18.44
C GLY A 263 -4.60 -0.62 18.61
N ALA A 264 -5.38 -0.84 17.57
CA ALA A 264 -6.69 -1.49 17.67
C ALA A 264 -6.63 -2.99 17.31
N ASP A 265 -5.56 -3.64 17.67
CA ASP A 265 -5.16 -4.98 17.27
C ASP A 265 -4.88 -5.91 18.46
N GLY A 266 -5.46 -5.62 19.62
CA GLY A 266 -5.22 -6.38 20.85
C GLY A 266 -3.82 -6.20 21.44
N SER A 267 -3.20 -5.04 21.19
CA SER A 267 -1.84 -4.68 21.64
C SER A 267 -0.70 -5.39 20.90
N ASP A 268 -0.96 -6.00 19.76
CA ASP A 268 0.08 -6.42 18.84
C ASP A 268 0.98 -5.22 18.47
N PHE A 269 2.25 -5.48 18.26
CA PHE A 269 3.27 -4.43 18.03
C PHE A 269 3.44 -3.42 19.18
N GLY A 270 3.02 -3.80 20.41
CA GLY A 270 3.22 -3.00 21.60
C GLY A 270 2.41 -1.70 21.66
N GLN A 271 1.38 -1.56 20.86
CA GLN A 271 0.48 -0.40 20.89
C GLN A 271 -0.81 -0.75 21.63
N THR A 272 -1.30 0.17 22.48
CA THR A 272 -2.55 -0.02 23.21
C THR A 272 -3.76 0.39 22.37
N ASP A 273 -4.94 -0.15 22.70
CA ASP A 273 -6.21 0.26 22.09
C ASP A 273 -6.45 1.76 22.26
N GLN A 274 -6.12 2.31 23.42
CA GLN A 274 -6.22 3.76 23.70
C GLN A 274 -5.39 4.56 22.70
N LYS A 275 -4.15 4.14 22.41
CA LYS A 275 -3.31 4.80 21.40
C LYS A 275 -3.90 4.69 19.99
N GLY A 276 -4.52 3.56 19.67
CA GLY A 276 -5.23 3.37 18.40
C GLY A 276 -6.40 4.34 18.25
N ILE A 277 -7.22 4.49 19.31
CA ILE A 277 -8.35 5.44 19.33
C ILE A 277 -7.83 6.87 19.16
N GLU A 278 -6.87 7.29 19.98
CA GLU A 278 -6.31 8.64 19.92
C GLU A 278 -5.70 8.95 18.54
N GLY A 279 -4.88 8.03 18.03
CA GLY A 279 -4.25 8.17 16.70
C GLY A 279 -5.28 8.27 15.58
N PHE A 280 -6.35 7.49 15.62
CA PHE A 280 -7.44 7.56 14.65
C PHE A 280 -8.11 8.93 14.66
N TRP A 281 -8.47 9.44 15.85
CA TRP A 281 -9.15 10.74 15.99
C TRP A 281 -8.23 11.92 15.65
N ILE A 282 -6.94 11.85 16.01
CA ILE A 282 -5.95 12.87 15.64
C ILE A 282 -5.84 12.96 14.12
N GLN A 283 -5.72 11.82 13.43
CA GLN A 283 -5.64 11.82 11.97
C GLN A 283 -6.94 12.34 11.33
N LEU A 284 -8.10 11.88 11.78
CA LEU A 284 -9.38 12.25 11.21
C LEU A 284 -9.68 13.75 11.41
N LEU A 285 -9.58 14.23 12.64
CA LEU A 285 -9.84 15.64 12.97
C LEU A 285 -8.70 16.56 12.53
N GLY A 286 -7.49 16.06 12.38
CA GLY A 286 -6.34 16.78 11.84
C GLY A 286 -6.37 16.97 10.31
N GLY A 287 -7.42 16.49 9.63
CA GLY A 287 -7.68 16.76 8.21
C GLY A 287 -7.22 15.66 7.25
N SER A 288 -6.98 14.44 7.71
CA SER A 288 -6.77 13.32 6.80
C SER A 288 -8.06 12.96 6.06
N ALA A 289 -7.99 12.84 4.74
CA ALA A 289 -9.12 12.46 3.88
C ALA A 289 -9.54 11.00 4.06
N ALA A 290 -8.59 10.12 4.42
CA ALA A 290 -8.85 8.74 4.78
C ALA A 290 -8.00 8.34 5.99
N VAL A 291 -8.61 7.56 6.89
CA VAL A 291 -7.95 7.03 8.09
C VAL A 291 -8.32 5.57 8.24
N ARG A 292 -7.31 4.69 8.28
CA ARG A 292 -7.50 3.26 8.37
C ARG A 292 -6.71 2.67 9.52
N PHE A 293 -7.35 1.82 10.33
CA PHE A 293 -6.65 0.99 11.30
C PHE A 293 -5.77 -0.05 10.61
N HIS A 294 -4.57 -0.24 11.15
CA HIS A 294 -3.61 -1.22 10.65
C HIS A 294 -3.63 -2.46 11.52
N ARG A 295 -3.81 -3.62 10.88
CA ARG A 295 -3.83 -4.95 11.52
C ARG A 295 -4.73 -5.05 12.75
N PRO A 296 -5.97 -4.54 12.72
CA PRO A 296 -6.88 -4.82 13.83
C PRO A 296 -7.11 -6.34 13.88
N ASP A 297 -7.00 -6.96 15.03
CA ASP A 297 -7.09 -8.41 15.25
C ASP A 297 -6.01 -9.25 14.53
N ALA A 298 -4.73 -8.95 14.79
CA ALA A 298 -3.61 -9.82 14.39
C ALA A 298 -3.68 -10.37 12.95
N GLY A 299 -4.20 -9.57 12.03
CA GLY A 299 -4.06 -9.85 10.59
C GLY A 299 -5.34 -10.16 9.80
N LEU A 300 -6.47 -10.45 10.42
CA LEU A 300 -7.63 -10.93 9.68
C LEU A 300 -8.97 -10.25 9.99
N GLY A 301 -9.02 -9.03 10.36
CA GLY A 301 -10.32 -8.42 10.55
C GLY A 301 -10.30 -7.11 11.34
N LEU A 302 -11.48 -6.60 11.62
CA LEU A 302 -11.67 -5.42 12.42
C LEU A 302 -11.89 -5.81 13.87
N GLY A 303 -11.03 -5.35 14.78
CA GLY A 303 -11.25 -5.40 16.22
C GLY A 303 -12.46 -4.60 16.66
N ASP A 304 -12.96 -4.90 17.85
CA ASP A 304 -14.13 -4.20 18.39
C ASP A 304 -13.83 -2.72 18.63
N THR A 305 -12.61 -2.38 19.03
CA THR A 305 -12.12 -1.00 19.17
C THR A 305 -12.15 -0.25 17.84
N ALA A 306 -11.70 -0.87 16.76
CA ALA A 306 -11.75 -0.28 15.41
C ALA A 306 -13.19 -0.10 14.95
N VAL A 307 -14.06 -1.09 15.14
CA VAL A 307 -15.50 -1.02 14.80
C VAL A 307 -16.19 0.10 15.57
N ALA A 308 -15.94 0.24 16.88
CA ALA A 308 -16.51 1.30 17.69
C ALA A 308 -16.08 2.69 17.23
N SER A 309 -14.78 2.86 16.90
CA SER A 309 -14.24 4.12 16.39
C SER A 309 -14.84 4.50 15.05
N LEU A 310 -14.96 3.56 14.11
CA LEU A 310 -15.58 3.79 12.81
C LEU A 310 -17.07 4.19 12.94
N ARG A 311 -17.83 3.50 13.79
CA ARG A 311 -19.23 3.85 14.05
C ARG A 311 -19.38 5.23 14.66
N ALA A 312 -18.49 5.61 15.57
CA ALA A 312 -18.48 6.93 16.18
C ALA A 312 -18.16 8.02 15.13
N ALA A 313 -17.14 7.79 14.30
CA ALA A 313 -16.78 8.71 13.23
C ALA A 313 -17.92 8.89 12.19
N ARG A 314 -18.61 7.81 11.83
CA ARG A 314 -19.79 7.87 10.98
C ARG A 314 -20.90 8.74 11.59
N LYS A 315 -21.24 8.51 12.86
CA LYS A 315 -22.26 9.30 13.59
C LYS A 315 -21.87 10.78 13.67
N LEU A 316 -20.59 11.07 13.87
CA LEU A 316 -20.09 12.44 13.86
C LEU A 316 -20.29 13.07 12.49
N ASN A 317 -19.85 12.38 11.42
CA ASN A 317 -19.94 12.87 10.05
C ASN A 317 -21.38 13.06 9.54
N GLU A 318 -22.35 12.30 10.04
CA GLU A 318 -23.79 12.48 9.76
C GLU A 318 -24.34 13.80 10.34
N ARG A 319 -23.71 14.33 11.39
CA ARG A 319 -24.12 15.58 12.08
C ARG A 319 -23.26 16.78 11.72
N VAL A 320 -21.97 16.53 11.50
CA VAL A 320 -20.98 17.52 11.16
C VAL A 320 -20.23 16.99 9.94
N PRO A 321 -20.49 17.52 8.74
CA PRO A 321 -19.82 17.07 7.53
C PRO A 321 -18.32 17.40 7.62
N LEU A 322 -17.50 16.41 7.97
CA LEU A 322 -16.08 16.61 8.27
C LEU A 322 -15.29 17.21 7.12
N TRP A 323 -15.72 16.97 5.87
CA TRP A 323 -15.10 17.60 4.69
C TRP A 323 -15.32 19.12 4.58
N SER A 324 -16.25 19.68 5.35
CA SER A 324 -16.56 21.12 5.35
C SER A 324 -15.95 21.88 6.52
N VAL A 325 -15.29 21.19 7.46
CA VAL A 325 -14.65 21.81 8.61
C VAL A 325 -13.14 21.86 8.42
N GLN A 326 -12.51 22.88 9.03
CA GLN A 326 -11.06 22.99 9.03
C GLN A 326 -10.52 22.62 10.42
N PRO A 327 -9.44 21.82 10.49
CA PRO A 327 -8.75 21.60 11.75
C PRO A 327 -8.24 22.92 12.32
N ALA A 328 -8.52 23.17 13.59
CA ALA A 328 -8.02 24.30 14.35
C ALA A 328 -7.35 23.80 15.63
N ASN A 329 -6.34 24.54 16.12
CA ASN A 329 -5.70 24.28 17.42
C ASN A 329 -6.47 25.00 18.51
#